data_2981bf186ee3b62182a2e047c5e5d6f8
#
_entry.id   2981bf186ee3b62182a2e047c5e5d6f8
#
_cell.length_a   1.000
_cell.length_b   1.000
_cell.length_c   1.000
_cell.angle_alpha   90.00
_cell.angle_beta   90.00
_cell.angle_gamma   90.00
#
_symmetry.space_group_name_H-M   'P 1'
#
loop_
_entity.id
_entity.type
_entity.pdbx_description
1 polymer ?
#
loop_
_entity_poly.entity_id
_entity_poly.type
_entity_poly.pdbx_seq_one_letter_code
_entity_poly.pdbx_strand_id
1 'polypeptide(L)' 'MKMTRFAVQRCIENTIEVLGIYESKEEMLEAKDRFVKQYAGHPGIVSGISGNLDKYGRHRVGEMYRIY' A
#
# COMPACT_ATOMS: atom_id res chain seq x y z
N MET A 1 17.54 -12.75 4.75
CA MET A 1 17.08 -11.59 5.53
C MET A 1 15.80 -11.04 4.91
N LYS A 2 14.75 -10.90 5.72
CA LYS A 2 13.49 -10.36 5.22
C LYS A 2 13.58 -8.84 5.18
N MET A 3 13.28 -8.25 4.03
CA MET A 3 13.18 -6.81 3.90
C MET A 3 11.71 -6.40 4.06
N THR A 4 11.47 -5.51 5.01
CA THR A 4 10.14 -4.92 5.15
C THR A 4 10.01 -3.76 4.17
N ARG A 5 8.96 -3.81 3.37
CA ARG A 5 8.62 -2.72 2.46
C ARG A 5 7.25 -2.18 2.81
N PHE A 6 6.98 -0.99 2.34
CA PHE A 6 5.72 -0.31 2.55
C PHE A 6 5.14 0.08 1.21
N ALA A 7 3.83 0.01 1.08
CA ALA A 7 3.17 0.39 -0.16
C ALA A 7 1.84 1.06 0.14
N VAL A 8 1.38 1.87 -0.81
CA VAL A 8 0.03 2.43 -0.79
C VAL A 8 -0.76 1.76 -1.90
N GLN A 9 -1.94 1.30 -1.58
CA GLN A 9 -2.82 0.61 -2.52
C GLN A 9 -4.20 1.26 -2.54
N ARG A 10 -4.91 1.06 -3.62
CA ARG A 10 -6.29 1.47 -3.77
C ARG A 10 -7.12 0.23 -4.09
N CYS A 11 -8.11 -0.05 -3.27
CA CYS A 11 -8.98 -1.21 -3.44
C CYS A 11 -10.34 -0.75 -3.98
N ILE A 12 -10.75 -1.28 -5.13
CA ILE A 12 -12.05 -1.03 -5.72
C ILE A 12 -12.69 -2.38 -5.99
N GLU A 13 -13.79 -2.67 -5.29
CA GLU A 13 -14.45 -3.98 -5.39
C GLU A 13 -13.44 -5.10 -5.13
N ASN A 14 -13.16 -5.94 -6.12
CA ASN A 14 -12.22 -7.04 -6.00
C ASN A 14 -10.85 -6.74 -6.63
N THR A 15 -10.61 -5.50 -6.98
CA THR A 15 -9.39 -5.09 -7.65
C THR A 15 -8.50 -4.29 -6.71
N ILE A 16 -7.21 -4.62 -6.68
CA ILE A 16 -6.21 -3.91 -5.90
C ILE A 16 -5.19 -3.31 -6.85
N GLU A 17 -5.00 -1.99 -6.75
CA GLU A 17 -4.01 -1.26 -7.52
C GLU A 17 -2.94 -0.73 -6.57
N VAL A 18 -1.68 -1.04 -6.85
CA VAL A 18 -0.55 -0.52 -6.06
C VAL A 18 -0.20 0.86 -6.61
N LEU A 19 -0.31 1.88 -5.77
CA LEU A 19 -0.07 3.27 -6.16
C LEU A 19 1.39 3.68 -5.99
N GLY A 20 2.09 3.08 -5.03
CA GLY A 20 3.50 3.39 -4.81
C GLY A 20 4.12 2.44 -3.81
N ILE A 21 5.45 2.31 -3.88
CA ILE A 21 6.23 1.45 -2.99
C ILE A 21 7.28 2.33 -2.31
N TYR A 22 7.44 2.15 -1.00
CA TYR A 22 8.27 3.01 -0.17
C TYR A 22 9.15 2.17 0.75
N GLU A 23 10.25 2.74 1.20
CA GLU A 23 11.20 2.05 2.07
C GLU A 23 10.94 2.31 3.55
N SER A 24 10.18 3.35 3.89
CA SER A 24 9.86 3.66 5.27
C SER A 24 8.36 3.87 5.45
N LYS A 25 7.90 3.60 6.68
CA LYS A 25 6.51 3.83 7.05
C LYS A 25 6.14 5.31 6.94
N GLU A 26 7.07 6.20 7.31
CA GLU A 26 6.82 7.64 7.24
C GLU A 26 6.57 8.09 5.80
N GLU A 27 7.41 7.65 4.86
CA GLU A 27 7.23 7.96 3.44
C GLU A 27 5.89 7.43 2.93
N MET A 28 5.54 6.21 3.34
CA MET A 28 4.28 5.59 2.95
C MET A 28 3.09 6.38 3.47
N LEU A 29 3.12 6.80 4.74
CA LEU A 29 2.01 7.55 5.33
C LEU A 29 1.84 8.93 4.67
N GLU A 30 2.93 9.61 4.35
CA GLU A 30 2.88 10.86 3.61
C GLU A 30 2.28 10.67 2.22
N ALA A 31 2.72 9.63 1.52
CA ALA A 31 2.19 9.31 0.20
C ALA A 31 0.72 8.92 0.27
N LYS A 32 0.34 8.13 1.28
CA LYS A 32 -1.06 7.74 1.48
C LYS A 32 -1.93 8.98 1.64
N ASP A 33 -1.49 9.96 2.43
CA ASP A 33 -2.25 11.18 2.65
C ASP A 33 -2.47 11.93 1.33
N ARG A 34 -1.43 12.02 0.49
CA ARG A 34 -1.55 12.64 -0.83
C ARG A 34 -2.54 11.89 -1.72
N PHE A 35 -2.47 10.55 -1.71
CA PHE A 35 -3.37 9.73 -2.52
C PHE A 35 -4.81 9.79 -2.03
N VAL A 36 -5.02 9.85 -0.72
CA VAL A 36 -6.37 10.03 -0.17
C VAL A 36 -7.00 11.31 -0.71
N LYS A 37 -6.22 12.38 -0.77
CA LYS A 37 -6.70 13.66 -1.31
C LYS A 37 -6.90 13.60 -2.82
N GLN A 38 -5.97 12.94 -3.53
CA GLN A 38 -6.04 12.81 -4.98
C GLN A 38 -7.28 12.01 -5.42
N TYR A 39 -7.62 10.96 -4.68
CA TYR A 39 -8.75 10.10 -5.00
C TYR A 39 -10.02 10.46 -4.23
N ALA A 40 -10.07 11.61 -3.58
CA ALA A 40 -11.29 12.09 -2.93
C ALA A 40 -12.41 12.19 -3.97
N GLY A 41 -13.57 11.59 -3.67
CA GLY A 41 -14.69 11.55 -4.60
C GLY A 41 -14.64 10.43 -5.64
N HIS A 42 -13.54 9.68 -5.68
CA HIS A 42 -13.44 8.49 -6.54
C HIS A 42 -13.80 7.23 -5.76
N PRO A 43 -14.30 6.18 -6.44
CA PRO A 43 -14.62 4.93 -5.75
C PRO A 43 -13.36 4.24 -5.23
N GLY A 44 -13.54 3.40 -4.21
CA GLY A 44 -12.43 2.62 -3.65
C GLY A 44 -11.90 3.21 -2.36
N ILE A 45 -10.99 2.46 -1.76
CA ILE A 45 -10.37 2.81 -0.48
C ILE A 45 -8.85 2.83 -0.65
N VAL A 46 -8.23 3.93 -0.26
CA VAL A 46 -6.77 4.05 -0.26
C VAL A 46 -6.24 3.57 1.09
N SER A 47 -5.32 2.63 1.08
CA SER A 47 -4.76 2.03 2.29
C SER A 47 -3.26 1.88 2.18
N GLY A 48 -2.58 1.94 3.32
CA GLY A 48 -1.17 1.60 3.40
C GLY A 48 -0.99 0.16 3.85
N ILE A 49 -0.02 -0.53 3.31
CA ILE A 49 0.32 -1.90 3.68
C ILE A 49 1.81 -2.03 3.94
N SER A 50 2.17 -3.00 4.77
CA SER A 50 3.59 -3.28 5.04
C SER A 50 3.80 -4.77 5.19
N GLY A 51 5.04 -5.20 5.03
CA GLY A 51 5.43 -6.58 5.19
C GLY A 51 6.48 -6.98 4.17
N ASN A 52 6.62 -8.28 3.97
CA ASN A 52 7.54 -8.82 2.99
C ASN A 52 6.90 -8.77 1.59
N LEU A 53 6.90 -7.58 1.02
CA LEU A 53 6.32 -7.33 -0.29
C LEU A 53 7.32 -7.64 -1.39
N ASP A 54 6.83 -8.08 -2.54
CA ASP A 54 7.66 -8.25 -3.72
C ASP A 54 7.96 -6.89 -4.38
N LYS A 55 8.69 -6.92 -5.48
CA LYS A 55 9.07 -5.68 -6.20
C LYS A 55 7.87 -4.91 -6.77
N TYR A 56 6.71 -5.54 -6.84
CA TYR A 56 5.48 -4.91 -7.31
C TYR A 56 4.61 -4.40 -6.16
N GLY A 57 5.09 -4.51 -4.91
CA GLY A 57 4.35 -4.07 -3.75
C GLY A 57 3.24 -5.02 -3.31
N ARG A 58 3.32 -6.29 -3.70
CA ARG A 58 2.32 -7.30 -3.35
C ARG A 58 2.87 -8.25 -2.30
N HIS A 59 1.98 -8.77 -1.45
CA HIS A 59 2.37 -9.76 -0.45
C HIS A 59 2.72 -11.07 -1.10
N ARG A 60 3.72 -11.74 -0.53
CA ARG A 60 4.00 -13.13 -0.87
C ARG A 60 2.98 -14.01 -0.16
N VAL A 61 2.68 -15.15 -0.77
CA VAL A 61 1.73 -16.12 -0.20
C VAL A 61 2.15 -16.50 1.22
N GLY A 62 1.20 -16.46 2.15
CA GLY A 62 1.44 -16.83 3.54
C GLY A 62 2.04 -15.75 4.42
N GLU A 63 2.34 -14.59 3.88
CA GLU A 63 2.88 -13.50 4.68
C GLU A 63 1.76 -12.69 5.34
N MET A 64 1.99 -12.33 6.61
CA MET A 64 1.09 -11.43 7.33
C MET A 64 1.53 -9.99 7.10
N TYR A 65 0.57 -9.09 7.09
CA TYR A 65 0.84 -7.67 6.86
C TYR A 65 -0.05 -6.80 7.71
N ARG A 66 0.36 -5.54 7.85
CA ARG A 66 -0.44 -4.52 8.53
C ARG A 66 -1.05 -3.58 7.50
N ILE A 67 -2.31 -3.18 7.76
CA ILE A 67 -3.01 -2.20 6.94
C ILE A 67 -3.06 -0.89 7.72
N TYR A 68 -2.71 0.17 7.06
CA TYR A 68 -2.69 1.50 7.65
C TYR A 68 -3.73 2.41 7.02
#